data_829d571eff26c83b7221e98e8c804438
#
_entry.id   829d571eff26c83b7221e98e8c804438
#
_cell.length_a   1.000
_cell.length_b   1.000
_cell.length_c   1.000
_cell.angle_alpha   90.00
_cell.angle_beta   90.00
_cell.angle_gamma   90.00
#
_symmetry.space_group_name_H-M   'P 1'
#
loop_
_entity.id
_entity.type
_entity.pdbx_description
1 polymer ?
#
loop_
_entity_poly.entity_id
_entity_poly.type
_entity_poly.pdbx_seq_one_letter_code
_entity_poly.pdbx_strand_id
1 'polypeptide(L)'
;MAQALDNSPSYPSGEAVDFAVVGSGSAGGIMAKELSMAGFSVVILEQGPHLQAADFTHDEWSIKHNFELEWDWRKGHPQTFRRTENETAVVGDSSLRYAHNVGGSSVHYSGNFWRLREIDFIEASVRGPIAGTNFVDWPITYAELEPYYTKVDWEIGLSGLQGPWDPPRSRDYPCPPMPVKSPGVLLERAAKKLGYTPYPAPVAILSQPHNGRPGCIHCGFCNGYGCEVNAKSSTAVTMLPLALASGNCELRTECTVSRINTNAVGRVTEVVYWEADGTEVAQRANAVVLCANGAETPRLLLMSATGSFPDGLANSSGMVGKNLMFNGYTQVIGLFDEPIHAYKSVPVTRVVHDFWTLDESLGFYGGGGIDSRHPYGGNLIAAGLGGGLFGGPSWGSDYKRSLRQLFTHSCSFDGHTTSLPLASNNVTLDPNVQDMWGRPAIRVTY
;
A
#
# COMPACT_ATOMS: atom_id res chain seq x y z
N MET A 1 -22.79 5.26 6.18
CA MET A 1 -22.03 5.52 4.95
C MET A 1 -22.92 5.74 3.73
N ALA A 2 -23.91 4.89 3.44
CA ALA A 2 -24.87 5.15 2.36
C ALA A 2 -25.53 6.55 2.46
N GLN A 3 -25.95 6.97 3.65
CA GLN A 3 -26.50 8.31 3.85
C GLN A 3 -25.52 9.48 3.61
N ALA A 4 -24.21 9.25 3.74
CA ALA A 4 -23.21 10.29 3.47
C ALA A 4 -22.97 10.48 1.97
N LEU A 5 -23.12 9.43 1.17
CA LEU A 5 -23.06 9.50 -0.30
C LEU A 5 -24.27 10.26 -0.89
N ASP A 6 -25.46 10.05 -0.31
CA ASP A 6 -26.69 10.70 -0.78
C ASP A 6 -26.72 12.23 -0.54
N ASN A 7 -25.90 12.73 0.40
CA ASN A 7 -25.81 14.16 0.74
C ASN A 7 -24.54 14.84 0.23
N SER A 8 -23.69 14.13 -0.53
CA SER A 8 -22.48 14.72 -1.10
C SER A 8 -22.84 15.74 -2.20
N PRO A 9 -22.11 16.86 -2.33
CA PRO A 9 -22.34 17.80 -3.42
C PRO A 9 -22.05 17.10 -4.76
N SER A 10 -22.68 17.57 -5.82
CA SER A 10 -22.33 17.22 -7.19
C SER A 10 -21.79 18.46 -7.89
N TYR A 11 -20.56 18.41 -8.34
CA TYR A 11 -19.89 19.51 -9.01
C TYR A 11 -19.96 19.31 -10.55
N PRO A 12 -20.60 20.23 -11.30
CA PRO A 12 -20.57 20.14 -12.76
C PRO A 12 -19.14 20.14 -13.31
N SER A 13 -18.82 19.25 -14.23
CA SER A 13 -17.46 19.12 -14.78
C SER A 13 -16.96 20.40 -15.47
N GLY A 14 -17.87 21.21 -16.04
CA GLY A 14 -17.60 22.51 -16.65
C GLY A 14 -17.27 23.63 -15.65
N GLU A 15 -17.51 23.43 -14.37
CA GLU A 15 -17.19 24.38 -13.29
C GLU A 15 -15.90 23.97 -12.58
N ALA A 16 -15.07 24.97 -12.25
CA ALA A 16 -13.81 24.68 -11.59
C ALA A 16 -14.02 24.41 -10.09
N VAL A 17 -13.59 23.24 -9.63
CA VAL A 17 -13.42 22.96 -8.22
C VAL A 17 -12.06 23.45 -7.73
N ASP A 18 -11.90 23.66 -6.42
CA ASP A 18 -10.61 24.07 -5.88
C ASP A 18 -9.56 22.95 -6.07
N PHE A 19 -9.94 21.71 -5.81
CA PHE A 19 -9.05 20.57 -5.94
C PHE A 19 -9.71 19.37 -6.62
N ALA A 20 -9.02 18.81 -7.61
CA ALA A 20 -9.28 17.46 -8.11
C ALA A 20 -8.22 16.50 -7.52
N VAL A 21 -8.66 15.48 -6.78
CA VAL A 21 -7.80 14.46 -6.17
C VAL A 21 -7.86 13.20 -7.02
N VAL A 22 -6.73 12.75 -7.55
CA VAL A 22 -6.64 11.55 -8.39
C VAL A 22 -6.23 10.36 -7.53
N GLY A 23 -7.18 9.44 -7.32
CA GLY A 23 -7.05 8.28 -6.46
C GLY A 23 -7.51 8.51 -5.03
N SER A 24 -8.21 7.54 -4.46
CA SER A 24 -8.81 7.57 -3.13
C SER A 24 -8.04 6.75 -2.07
N GLY A 25 -6.87 6.25 -2.43
CA GLY A 25 -5.99 5.45 -1.55
C GLY A 25 -5.53 6.22 -0.30
N SER A 26 -4.49 5.72 0.37
CA SER A 26 -4.01 6.27 1.65
C SER A 26 -3.71 7.77 1.60
N ALA A 27 -3.06 8.25 0.55
CA ALA A 27 -2.76 9.68 0.41
C ALA A 27 -4.01 10.47 0.00
N GLY A 28 -4.77 10.00 -1.01
CA GLY A 28 -5.91 10.73 -1.55
C GLY A 28 -7.05 10.90 -0.57
N GLY A 29 -7.35 9.87 0.22
CA GLY A 29 -8.37 9.97 1.27
C GLY A 29 -8.03 10.98 2.35
N ILE A 30 -6.74 11.08 2.76
CA ILE A 30 -6.28 12.10 3.71
C ILE A 30 -6.37 13.49 3.09
N MET A 31 -5.86 13.69 1.87
CA MET A 31 -5.92 14.98 1.19
C MET A 31 -7.35 15.45 1.00
N ALA A 32 -8.25 14.56 0.56
CA ALA A 32 -9.66 14.89 0.40
C ALA A 32 -10.30 15.33 1.71
N LYS A 33 -10.04 14.61 2.81
CA LYS A 33 -10.56 14.96 4.13
C LYS A 33 -10.02 16.30 4.61
N GLU A 34 -8.71 16.53 4.56
CA GLU A 34 -8.12 17.78 5.06
C GLU A 34 -8.59 18.99 4.25
N LEU A 35 -8.62 18.89 2.91
CA LEU A 35 -9.04 19.98 2.03
C LEU A 35 -10.54 20.29 2.17
N SER A 36 -11.39 19.28 2.17
CA SER A 36 -12.84 19.47 2.25
C SER A 36 -13.27 20.00 3.63
N MET A 37 -12.62 19.55 4.70
CA MET A 37 -12.86 20.07 6.04
C MET A 37 -12.34 21.50 6.23
N ALA A 38 -11.35 21.93 5.43
CA ALA A 38 -10.91 23.32 5.36
C ALA A 38 -11.84 24.22 4.52
N GLY A 39 -12.91 23.66 3.94
CA GLY A 39 -13.95 24.40 3.21
C GLY A 39 -13.72 24.51 1.71
N PHE A 40 -12.70 23.82 1.16
CA PHE A 40 -12.46 23.77 -0.29
C PHE A 40 -13.42 22.79 -0.98
N SER A 41 -13.83 23.12 -2.20
CA SER A 41 -14.54 22.20 -3.09
C SER A 41 -13.58 21.13 -3.63
N VAL A 42 -13.89 19.84 -3.40
CA VAL A 42 -13.02 18.71 -3.72
C VAL A 42 -13.79 17.68 -4.54
N VAL A 43 -13.20 17.24 -5.65
CA VAL A 43 -13.65 16.06 -6.40
C VAL A 43 -12.58 15.00 -6.36
N ILE A 44 -12.93 13.80 -5.89
CA ILE A 44 -12.07 12.62 -5.94
C ILE A 44 -12.42 11.80 -7.17
N LEU A 45 -11.43 11.45 -7.98
CA LEU A 45 -11.57 10.57 -9.13
C LEU A 45 -10.89 9.24 -8.81
N GLU A 46 -11.69 8.19 -8.59
CA GLU A 46 -11.21 6.85 -8.27
C GLU A 46 -11.58 5.88 -9.41
N GLN A 47 -10.59 5.13 -9.90
CA GLN A 47 -10.81 4.24 -11.03
C GLN A 47 -11.59 2.96 -10.69
N GLY A 48 -11.60 2.56 -9.41
CA GLY A 48 -12.28 1.34 -8.98
C GLY A 48 -13.64 1.58 -8.34
N PRO A 49 -14.39 0.49 -8.07
CA PRO A 49 -15.70 0.54 -7.43
C PRO A 49 -15.59 0.88 -5.94
N HIS A 50 -16.70 1.31 -5.35
CA HIS A 50 -16.83 1.52 -3.91
C HIS A 50 -17.38 0.25 -3.24
N LEU A 51 -16.49 -0.62 -2.81
CA LEU A 51 -16.84 -1.84 -2.08
C LEU A 51 -17.18 -1.54 -0.61
N GLN A 52 -18.23 -2.15 -0.13
CA GLN A 52 -18.68 -2.10 1.26
C GLN A 52 -18.25 -3.37 2.01
N ALA A 53 -18.34 -3.35 3.34
CA ALA A 53 -17.99 -4.52 4.16
C ALA A 53 -18.75 -5.81 3.77
N ALA A 54 -20.00 -5.68 3.30
CA ALA A 54 -20.81 -6.79 2.84
C ALA A 54 -20.36 -7.40 1.50
N ASP A 55 -19.55 -6.67 0.72
CA ASP A 55 -19.06 -7.13 -0.57
C ASP A 55 -17.80 -7.99 -0.44
N PHE A 56 -17.17 -8.02 0.72
CA PHE A 56 -15.95 -8.81 0.96
C PHE A 56 -16.30 -10.27 1.22
N THR A 57 -16.00 -11.13 0.27
CA THR A 57 -16.42 -12.53 0.29
C THR A 57 -15.64 -13.41 1.26
N HIS A 58 -14.43 -13.01 1.68
CA HIS A 58 -13.47 -13.87 2.40
C HIS A 58 -13.23 -15.22 1.71
N ASP A 59 -13.41 -15.27 0.40
CA ASP A 59 -13.17 -16.43 -0.43
C ASP A 59 -11.81 -16.32 -1.13
N GLU A 60 -10.94 -17.30 -0.90
CA GLU A 60 -9.62 -17.34 -1.50
C GLU A 60 -9.65 -17.41 -3.03
N TRP A 61 -10.68 -18.05 -3.60
CA TRP A 61 -10.83 -18.16 -5.04
C TRP A 61 -11.14 -16.80 -5.66
N SER A 62 -12.08 -16.07 -5.08
CA SER A 62 -12.42 -14.72 -5.52
C SER A 62 -11.24 -13.76 -5.39
N ILE A 63 -10.52 -13.81 -4.28
CA ILE A 63 -9.37 -12.94 -4.04
C ILE A 63 -8.18 -13.27 -4.96
N LYS A 64 -7.83 -14.57 -5.13
CA LYS A 64 -6.60 -14.97 -5.82
C LYS A 64 -6.79 -15.28 -7.30
N HIS A 65 -7.97 -15.71 -7.71
CA HIS A 65 -8.26 -16.07 -9.09
C HIS A 65 -9.07 -15.00 -9.83
N ASN A 66 -10.07 -14.41 -9.19
CA ASN A 66 -10.90 -13.37 -9.79
C ASN A 66 -10.36 -11.95 -9.54
N PHE A 67 -9.29 -11.80 -8.74
CA PHE A 67 -8.69 -10.50 -8.41
C PHE A 67 -9.73 -9.50 -7.88
N GLU A 68 -10.50 -9.90 -6.86
CA GLU A 68 -11.58 -9.10 -6.29
C GLU A 68 -11.15 -7.69 -5.89
N LEU A 69 -9.92 -7.54 -5.36
CA LEU A 69 -9.40 -6.26 -4.86
C LEU A 69 -8.17 -5.77 -5.62
N GLU A 70 -7.46 -6.65 -6.31
CA GLU A 70 -6.21 -6.33 -6.96
C GLU A 70 -6.42 -5.98 -8.45
N TRP A 71 -5.45 -5.25 -9.00
CA TRP A 71 -5.36 -4.97 -10.41
C TRP A 71 -5.20 -6.25 -11.22
N ASP A 72 -6.06 -6.48 -12.19
CA ASP A 72 -6.03 -7.66 -13.05
C ASP A 72 -5.56 -7.30 -14.47
N TRP A 73 -4.32 -7.63 -14.79
CA TRP A 73 -3.75 -7.43 -16.12
C TRP A 73 -4.55 -8.13 -17.23
N ARG A 74 -5.27 -9.20 -16.91
CA ARG A 74 -6.14 -9.94 -17.83
C ARG A 74 -7.41 -9.15 -18.18
N LYS A 75 -7.79 -8.20 -17.35
CA LYS A 75 -8.97 -7.33 -17.52
C LYS A 75 -8.67 -6.01 -18.21
N GLY A 76 -7.61 -5.97 -19.04
CA GLY A 76 -7.31 -4.80 -19.85
C GLY A 76 -6.35 -3.80 -19.22
N HIS A 77 -5.64 -4.20 -18.17
CA HIS A 77 -4.66 -3.36 -17.48
C HIS A 77 -3.26 -4.00 -17.46
N PRO A 78 -2.65 -4.23 -18.64
CA PRO A 78 -1.37 -4.90 -18.70
C PRO A 78 -0.27 -4.05 -18.08
N GLN A 79 0.71 -4.75 -17.51
CA GLN A 79 2.00 -4.19 -17.10
C GLN A 79 3.11 -4.96 -17.79
N THR A 80 4.24 -4.32 -18.05
CA THR A 80 5.40 -4.99 -18.61
C THR A 80 6.59 -4.88 -17.67
N PHE A 81 7.46 -5.89 -17.70
CA PHE A 81 8.62 -5.98 -16.83
C PHE A 81 9.87 -6.34 -17.63
N ARG A 82 11.00 -5.73 -17.25
CA ARG A 82 12.35 -6.09 -17.69
C ARG A 82 13.33 -5.85 -16.54
N ARG A 83 14.44 -6.58 -16.52
CA ARG A 83 15.48 -6.42 -15.49
C ARG A 83 16.40 -5.22 -15.76
N THR A 84 16.68 -4.99 -17.03
CA THR A 84 17.57 -3.91 -17.47
C THR A 84 16.99 -3.19 -18.67
N GLU A 85 17.48 -2.01 -18.97
CA GLU A 85 17.06 -1.24 -20.15
C GLU A 85 17.37 -1.91 -21.47
N ASN A 86 18.32 -2.85 -21.49
CA ASN A 86 18.73 -3.59 -22.69
C ASN A 86 17.86 -4.82 -22.97
N GLU A 87 17.00 -5.22 -22.05
CA GLU A 87 16.10 -6.35 -22.22
C GLU A 87 14.76 -5.92 -22.84
N THR A 88 14.17 -6.82 -23.63
CA THR A 88 12.79 -6.65 -24.08
C THR A 88 11.85 -6.86 -22.91
N ALA A 89 10.98 -5.88 -22.64
CA ALA A 89 9.97 -6.00 -21.61
C ALA A 89 8.93 -7.05 -22.01
N VAL A 90 8.51 -7.86 -21.05
CA VAL A 90 7.49 -8.90 -21.23
C VAL A 90 6.21 -8.54 -20.49
N VAL A 91 5.06 -8.82 -21.09
CA VAL A 91 3.75 -8.69 -20.46
C VAL A 91 3.60 -9.80 -19.44
N GLY A 92 3.14 -9.46 -18.23
CA GLY A 92 2.90 -10.47 -17.21
C GLY A 92 2.75 -9.89 -15.82
N ASP A 93 2.81 -10.78 -14.84
CA ASP A 93 2.78 -10.42 -13.43
C ASP A 93 4.05 -9.64 -13.05
N SER A 94 3.96 -8.32 -13.12
CA SER A 94 4.99 -7.47 -12.54
C SER A 94 4.85 -7.47 -11.03
N SER A 95 5.90 -7.07 -10.31
CA SER A 95 5.86 -6.95 -8.85
C SER A 95 4.94 -5.82 -8.35
N LEU A 96 4.34 -5.05 -9.25
CA LEU A 96 3.42 -3.95 -8.91
C LEU A 96 2.01 -4.49 -8.68
N ARG A 97 1.69 -4.76 -7.42
CA ARG A 97 0.34 -5.14 -6.99
C ARG A 97 -0.30 -4.01 -6.22
N TYR A 98 -1.41 -3.53 -6.71
CA TYR A 98 -2.21 -2.51 -6.04
C TYR A 98 -3.71 -2.74 -6.24
N ALA A 99 -4.49 -2.20 -5.32
CA ALA A 99 -5.94 -2.31 -5.35
C ALA A 99 -6.56 -1.41 -6.40
N HIS A 100 -7.72 -1.84 -6.87
CA HIS A 100 -8.56 -1.16 -7.84
C HIS A 100 -9.95 -0.97 -7.23
N ASN A 101 -10.00 -0.15 -6.18
CA ASN A 101 -11.22 0.14 -5.42
C ASN A 101 -11.05 1.38 -4.55
N VAL A 102 -12.16 1.96 -4.11
CA VAL A 102 -12.16 3.06 -3.13
C VAL A 102 -11.39 2.67 -1.88
N GLY A 103 -10.46 3.53 -1.46
CA GLY A 103 -9.55 3.27 -0.36
C GLY A 103 -8.21 2.66 -0.80
N GLY A 104 -8.10 2.26 -2.06
CA GLY A 104 -6.86 1.71 -2.63
C GLY A 104 -6.32 0.51 -1.85
N SER A 105 -5.01 0.29 -1.91
CA SER A 105 -4.35 -0.85 -1.26
C SER A 105 -4.45 -0.88 0.27
N SER A 106 -4.91 0.21 0.92
CA SER A 106 -5.19 0.19 2.36
C SER A 106 -6.38 -0.72 2.73
N VAL A 107 -7.20 -1.14 1.75
CA VAL A 107 -8.30 -2.07 1.98
C VAL A 107 -7.81 -3.51 2.21
N HIS A 108 -6.78 -3.97 1.47
CA HIS A 108 -6.34 -5.38 1.49
C HIS A 108 -4.94 -5.61 2.08
N TYR A 109 -4.23 -4.58 2.55
CA TYR A 109 -2.90 -4.72 3.16
C TYR A 109 -2.94 -5.52 4.47
N SER A 110 -1.76 -5.91 4.97
CA SER A 110 -1.62 -6.68 6.21
C SER A 110 -1.91 -5.88 7.49
N GLY A 111 -1.99 -4.56 7.37
CA GLY A 111 -2.21 -3.67 8.51
C GLY A 111 -0.95 -3.27 9.27
N ASN A 112 0.24 -3.69 8.84
CA ASN A 112 1.49 -3.24 9.45
C ASN A 112 1.63 -1.72 9.29
N PHE A 113 2.00 -1.03 10.37
CA PHE A 113 2.02 0.43 10.37
C PHE A 113 3.10 0.96 11.31
N TRP A 114 4.32 1.14 10.78
CA TRP A 114 5.48 1.62 11.52
C TRP A 114 5.85 3.03 11.06
N ARG A 115 6.42 3.82 11.96
CA ARG A 115 6.99 5.13 11.65
C ARG A 115 8.41 4.99 11.16
N LEU A 116 8.85 5.85 10.28
CA LEU A 116 10.27 6.07 10.02
C LEU A 116 10.95 6.61 11.29
N ARG A 117 12.22 6.31 11.47
CA ARG A 117 13.02 6.78 12.61
C ARG A 117 13.66 8.12 12.28
N GLU A 118 14.16 8.80 13.29
CA GLU A 118 14.87 10.06 13.12
C GLU A 118 16.06 9.95 12.15
N ILE A 119 16.83 8.86 12.24
CA ILE A 119 17.96 8.58 11.37
C ILE A 119 17.56 8.43 9.90
N ASP A 120 16.38 7.87 9.62
CA ASP A 120 15.93 7.63 8.25
C ASP A 120 15.75 8.93 7.43
N PHE A 121 15.61 10.07 8.11
CA PHE A 121 15.49 11.39 7.47
C PHE A 121 16.83 12.04 7.13
N ILE A 122 17.89 11.66 7.82
CA ILE A 122 19.21 12.30 7.72
C ILE A 122 20.34 11.29 7.45
N GLU A 123 19.98 10.12 6.96
CA GLU A 123 20.91 8.98 6.87
C GLU A 123 22.08 9.27 5.91
N ALA A 124 21.85 10.00 4.80
CA ALA A 124 22.90 10.35 3.88
C ALA A 124 23.91 11.32 4.49
N SER A 125 23.48 12.30 5.31
CA SER A 125 24.38 13.18 6.06
C SER A 125 25.20 12.47 7.12
N VAL A 126 24.61 11.44 7.78
CA VAL A 126 25.27 10.69 8.86
C VAL A 126 26.27 9.67 8.33
N ARG A 127 25.90 8.95 7.26
CA ARG A 127 26.66 7.81 6.73
C ARG A 127 27.49 8.15 5.49
N GLY A 128 27.20 9.28 4.85
CA GLY A 128 27.81 9.67 3.59
C GLY A 128 27.08 9.12 2.36
N PRO A 129 27.49 9.59 1.16
CA PRO A 129 26.87 9.19 -0.10
C PRO A 129 27.20 7.75 -0.46
N ILE A 130 26.23 7.06 -1.07
CA ILE A 130 26.43 5.71 -1.61
C ILE A 130 26.62 5.81 -3.12
N ALA A 131 27.78 5.40 -3.60
CA ALA A 131 28.14 5.50 -5.01
C ALA A 131 27.14 4.77 -5.92
N GLY A 132 26.77 5.41 -7.03
CA GLY A 132 25.82 4.86 -8.01
C GLY A 132 24.34 4.97 -7.62
N THR A 133 24.03 5.67 -6.53
CA THR A 133 22.65 5.88 -6.07
C THR A 133 22.29 7.36 -6.02
N ASN A 134 20.99 7.64 -5.97
CA ASN A 134 20.44 8.97 -5.67
C ASN A 134 20.09 9.13 -4.19
N PHE A 135 20.84 8.47 -3.31
CA PHE A 135 20.61 8.48 -1.87
C PHE A 135 20.91 9.86 -1.30
N VAL A 136 19.90 10.48 -0.70
CA VAL A 136 19.96 11.84 -0.14
C VAL A 136 19.07 11.91 1.11
N ASP A 137 19.29 12.89 1.97
CA ASP A 137 18.42 13.18 3.09
C ASP A 137 17.04 13.66 2.63
N TRP A 138 16.05 13.45 3.47
CA TRP A 138 14.74 14.03 3.28
C TRP A 138 14.80 15.56 3.52
N PRO A 139 13.99 16.35 2.80
CA PRO A 139 13.95 17.80 2.99
C PRO A 139 13.18 18.23 4.26
N ILE A 140 12.78 17.27 5.09
CA ILE A 140 12.06 17.46 6.36
C ILE A 140 12.68 16.54 7.41
N THR A 141 12.49 16.86 8.68
CA THR A 141 12.95 16.08 9.82
C THR A 141 11.83 15.23 10.41
N TYR A 142 12.20 14.22 11.20
CA TYR A 142 11.23 13.46 11.99
C TYR A 142 10.41 14.37 12.91
N ALA A 143 11.06 15.34 13.58
CA ALA A 143 10.38 16.24 14.51
C ALA A 143 9.30 17.11 13.84
N GLU A 144 9.51 17.53 12.59
CA GLU A 144 8.50 18.24 11.81
C GLU A 144 7.34 17.33 11.39
N LEU A 145 7.60 16.04 11.16
CA LEU A 145 6.59 15.09 10.72
C LEU A 145 5.84 14.42 11.89
N GLU A 146 6.44 14.34 13.07
CA GLU A 146 5.89 13.65 14.24
C GLU A 146 4.45 14.06 14.60
N PRO A 147 4.07 15.34 14.62
CA PRO A 147 2.69 15.75 14.91
C PRO A 147 1.66 15.17 13.93
N TYR A 148 2.07 15.00 12.65
CA TYR A 148 1.22 14.41 11.61
C TYR A 148 1.15 12.89 11.74
N TYR A 149 2.24 12.22 12.09
CA TYR A 149 2.22 10.81 12.46
C TYR A 149 1.24 10.56 13.60
N THR A 150 1.35 11.34 14.67
CA THR A 150 0.46 11.22 15.82
C THR A 150 -1.00 11.49 15.43
N LYS A 151 -1.27 12.51 14.62
CA LYS A 151 -2.62 12.80 14.11
C LYS A 151 -3.18 11.59 13.33
N VAL A 152 -2.43 11.05 12.39
CA VAL A 152 -2.85 9.87 11.59
C VAL A 152 -3.07 8.66 12.47
N ASP A 153 -2.18 8.34 13.40
CA ASP A 153 -2.31 7.19 14.30
C ASP A 153 -3.64 7.22 15.06
N TRP A 154 -4.05 8.39 15.52
CA TRP A 154 -5.29 8.57 16.27
C TRP A 154 -6.54 8.61 15.37
N GLU A 155 -6.44 9.22 14.21
CA GLU A 155 -7.57 9.31 13.28
C GLU A 155 -7.91 7.95 12.68
N ILE A 156 -6.91 7.17 12.26
CA ILE A 156 -7.16 5.85 11.69
C ILE A 156 -7.32 4.75 12.75
N GLY A 157 -6.83 4.98 13.99
CA GLY A 157 -6.89 4.04 15.09
C GLY A 157 -5.83 2.94 14.95
N LEU A 158 -4.63 3.21 15.47
CA LEU A 158 -3.57 2.20 15.57
C LEU A 158 -3.66 1.45 16.89
N SER A 159 -3.36 0.15 16.84
CA SER A 159 -3.13 -0.68 18.03
C SER A 159 -1.64 -0.95 18.16
N GLY A 160 -1.08 -0.69 19.33
CA GLY A 160 0.35 -0.87 19.54
C GLY A 160 0.82 -0.54 20.95
N LEU A 161 2.10 -0.69 21.15
CA LEU A 161 2.85 -0.24 22.32
C LEU A 161 4.21 0.22 21.82
N GLN A 162 4.69 1.36 22.30
CA GLN A 162 6.02 1.86 21.93
C GLN A 162 7.09 0.83 22.29
N GLY A 163 7.85 0.42 21.28
CA GLY A 163 8.97 -0.48 21.43
C GLY A 163 10.29 0.27 21.67
N PRO A 164 11.37 -0.44 22.01
CA PRO A 164 12.66 0.17 22.31
C PRO A 164 13.32 0.81 21.06
N TRP A 165 12.92 0.42 19.87
CA TRP A 165 13.48 0.88 18.61
C TRP A 165 12.56 1.89 17.87
N ASP A 166 11.36 2.13 18.44
CA ASP A 166 10.44 3.10 17.87
C ASP A 166 10.93 4.53 18.11
N PRO A 167 10.72 5.45 17.18
CA PRO A 167 11.06 6.86 17.36
C PRO A 167 10.21 7.50 18.46
N PRO A 168 10.62 8.65 19.01
CA PRO A 168 9.88 9.37 20.02
C PRO A 168 8.45 9.69 19.57
N ARG A 169 7.50 9.64 20.49
CA ARG A 169 6.07 9.91 20.25
C ARG A 169 5.58 10.97 21.23
N SER A 170 4.83 11.95 20.72
CA SER A 170 4.18 12.97 21.56
C SER A 170 2.93 12.42 22.27
N ARG A 171 2.38 11.30 21.80
CA ARG A 171 1.19 10.65 22.35
C ARG A 171 1.24 9.14 22.13
N ASP A 172 0.76 8.38 23.12
CA ASP A 172 0.64 6.92 23.04
C ASP A 172 -0.30 6.47 21.92
N TYR A 173 -0.28 5.18 21.62
CA TYR A 173 -1.20 4.57 20.66
C TYR A 173 -2.66 4.69 21.14
N PRO A 174 -3.64 4.91 20.23
CA PRO A 174 -5.05 5.03 20.61
C PRO A 174 -5.67 3.73 21.13
N CYS A 175 -5.12 2.58 20.70
CA CYS A 175 -5.60 1.28 21.14
C CYS A 175 -4.44 0.43 21.70
N PRO A 176 -4.69 -0.43 22.70
CA PRO A 176 -3.67 -1.34 23.21
C PRO A 176 -3.20 -2.31 22.12
N PRO A 177 -2.03 -2.95 22.29
CA PRO A 177 -1.52 -3.89 21.30
C PRO A 177 -2.46 -5.09 21.12
N MET A 178 -2.43 -5.66 19.92
CA MET A 178 -3.17 -6.91 19.64
C MET A 178 -2.70 -8.04 20.55
N PRO A 179 -3.62 -8.92 21.01
CA PRO A 179 -3.26 -10.15 21.71
C PRO A 179 -2.25 -10.96 20.90
N VAL A 180 -1.23 -11.47 21.59
CA VAL A 180 -0.18 -12.27 20.94
C VAL A 180 -0.75 -13.58 20.40
N LYS A 181 -0.43 -13.93 19.17
CA LYS A 181 -0.75 -15.23 18.57
C LYS A 181 0.48 -16.16 18.55
N SER A 182 0.27 -17.45 18.24
CA SER A 182 1.32 -18.49 18.30
C SER A 182 2.62 -18.13 17.59
N PRO A 183 2.65 -17.64 16.32
CA PRO A 183 3.90 -17.22 15.69
C PRO A 183 4.63 -16.12 16.46
N GLY A 184 3.89 -15.16 17.02
CA GLY A 184 4.47 -14.12 17.87
C GLY A 184 5.09 -14.66 19.16
N VAL A 185 4.47 -15.66 19.78
CA VAL A 185 5.04 -16.34 20.96
C VAL A 185 6.34 -17.06 20.60
N LEU A 186 6.39 -17.71 19.43
CA LEU A 186 7.57 -18.40 18.95
C LEU A 186 8.71 -17.41 18.65
N LEU A 187 8.41 -16.32 17.95
CA LEU A 187 9.37 -15.26 17.68
C LEU A 187 9.90 -14.66 18.98
N GLU A 188 9.02 -14.33 19.92
CA GLU A 188 9.41 -13.75 21.22
C GLU A 188 10.34 -14.66 22.00
N ARG A 189 10.06 -15.97 22.07
CA ARG A 189 10.93 -16.93 22.72
C ARG A 189 12.30 -17.05 22.04
N ALA A 190 12.31 -17.15 20.71
CA ALA A 190 13.55 -17.29 19.95
C ALA A 190 14.42 -16.04 20.07
N ALA A 191 13.82 -14.87 19.88
CA ALA A 191 14.51 -13.59 19.98
C ALA A 191 15.15 -13.38 21.37
N LYS A 192 14.40 -13.61 22.44
CA LYS A 192 14.92 -13.49 23.81
C LYS A 192 16.07 -14.45 24.10
N LYS A 193 16.05 -15.69 23.58
CA LYS A 193 17.17 -16.63 23.71
C LYS A 193 18.42 -16.15 22.98
N LEU A 194 18.28 -15.38 21.93
CA LEU A 194 19.37 -14.82 21.14
C LEU A 194 19.81 -13.42 21.62
N GLY A 195 19.18 -12.89 22.67
CA GLY A 195 19.51 -11.58 23.23
C GLY A 195 18.85 -10.40 22.50
N TYR A 196 17.88 -10.65 21.60
CA TYR A 196 17.13 -9.60 20.91
C TYR A 196 15.91 -9.15 21.71
N THR A 197 15.34 -8.00 21.31
CA THR A 197 14.26 -7.32 22.04
C THR A 197 12.95 -7.32 21.24
N PRO A 198 12.16 -8.41 21.30
CA PRO A 198 10.86 -8.48 20.67
C PRO A 198 9.84 -7.61 21.40
N TYR A 199 8.96 -6.96 20.63
CA TYR A 199 7.87 -6.15 21.19
C TYR A 199 6.58 -6.25 20.35
N PRO A 200 5.43 -5.77 20.88
CA PRO A 200 4.17 -5.79 20.14
C PRO A 200 4.25 -5.00 18.84
N ALA A 201 3.86 -5.62 17.74
CA ALA A 201 3.83 -4.98 16.44
C ALA A 201 2.75 -3.88 16.39
N PRO A 202 3.08 -2.64 16.02
CA PRO A 202 2.09 -1.62 15.70
C PRO A 202 1.30 -2.01 14.43
N VAL A 203 -0.03 -2.00 14.53
CA VAL A 203 -0.89 -2.36 13.40
C VAL A 203 -2.09 -1.41 13.28
N ALA A 204 -2.47 -1.09 12.06
CA ALA A 204 -3.67 -0.31 11.74
C ALA A 204 -4.92 -1.21 11.72
N ILE A 205 -5.11 -1.96 12.81
CA ILE A 205 -6.25 -2.83 13.07
C ILE A 205 -6.68 -2.59 14.51
N LEU A 206 -7.94 -2.28 14.74
CA LEU A 206 -8.45 -1.92 16.05
C LEU A 206 -8.49 -3.13 17.00
N SER A 207 -7.78 -3.10 18.11
CA SER A 207 -7.87 -4.12 19.17
C SER A 207 -9.10 -3.93 20.07
N GLN A 208 -9.67 -2.73 20.05
CA GLN A 208 -10.88 -2.33 20.77
C GLN A 208 -11.65 -1.30 19.93
N PRO A 209 -12.94 -1.01 20.22
CA PRO A 209 -13.70 0.01 19.51
C PRO A 209 -13.01 1.39 19.56
N HIS A 210 -12.96 2.07 18.42
CA HIS A 210 -12.37 3.40 18.28
C HIS A 210 -13.02 4.18 17.13
N ASN A 211 -13.28 5.47 17.33
CA ASN A 211 -13.88 6.37 16.33
C ASN A 211 -15.12 5.76 15.63
N GLY A 212 -16.04 5.17 16.42
CA GLY A 212 -17.29 4.58 15.93
C GLY A 212 -17.15 3.24 15.18
N ARG A 213 -15.93 2.68 15.06
CA ARG A 213 -15.67 1.39 14.46
C ARG A 213 -15.43 0.31 15.52
N PRO A 214 -15.87 -0.93 15.30
CA PRO A 214 -15.68 -2.03 16.25
C PRO A 214 -14.23 -2.50 16.31
N GLY A 215 -13.88 -3.23 17.37
CA GLY A 215 -12.62 -3.96 17.47
C GLY A 215 -12.60 -5.19 16.56
N CYS A 216 -11.39 -5.71 16.32
CA CYS A 216 -11.14 -6.90 15.50
C CYS A 216 -11.78 -8.16 16.10
N ILE A 217 -12.41 -8.97 15.27
CA ILE A 217 -13.02 -10.26 15.64
C ILE A 217 -12.07 -11.46 15.47
N HIS A 218 -10.80 -11.21 15.10
CA HIS A 218 -9.76 -12.23 14.94
C HIS A 218 -10.07 -13.32 13.89
N CYS A 219 -10.78 -12.98 12.81
CA CYS A 219 -11.19 -13.92 11.76
C CYS A 219 -10.02 -14.55 10.98
N GLY A 220 -8.86 -13.84 10.87
CA GLY A 220 -7.68 -14.33 10.14
C GLY A 220 -7.62 -13.87 8.67
N PHE A 221 -8.63 -13.20 8.16
CA PHE A 221 -8.71 -12.71 6.78
C PHE A 221 -8.29 -11.23 6.71
N CYS A 222 -7.00 -10.95 6.85
CA CYS A 222 -6.50 -9.57 6.75
C CYS A 222 -5.64 -9.37 5.50
N ASN A 223 -4.62 -10.22 5.31
CA ASN A 223 -3.64 -10.05 4.24
C ASN A 223 -4.23 -10.46 2.88
N GLY A 224 -4.47 -9.49 2.03
CA GLY A 224 -5.12 -9.68 0.72
C GLY A 224 -6.65 -9.64 0.75
N TYR A 225 -7.29 -9.37 1.89
CA TYR A 225 -8.75 -9.35 2.03
C TYR A 225 -9.25 -8.00 2.53
N GLY A 226 -10.48 -7.62 2.18
CA GLY A 226 -11.22 -6.55 2.85
C GLY A 226 -11.64 -6.96 4.25
N CYS A 227 -12.00 -6.01 5.10
CA CYS A 227 -12.42 -6.28 6.49
C CYS A 227 -13.94 -6.15 6.64
N GLU A 228 -14.63 -7.25 6.83
CA GLU A 228 -16.09 -7.33 6.95
C GLU A 228 -16.67 -6.57 8.15
N VAL A 229 -15.85 -6.28 9.17
CA VAL A 229 -16.29 -5.52 10.36
C VAL A 229 -15.65 -4.13 10.43
N ASN A 230 -14.92 -3.68 9.40
CA ASN A 230 -14.26 -2.36 9.35
C ASN A 230 -13.26 -2.09 10.49
N ALA A 231 -12.75 -3.13 11.16
CA ALA A 231 -11.75 -2.99 12.20
C ALA A 231 -10.35 -2.70 11.63
N LYS A 232 -10.03 -3.22 10.42
CA LYS A 232 -8.81 -2.88 9.69
C LYS A 232 -8.98 -1.51 9.03
N SER A 233 -8.05 -0.61 9.31
CA SER A 233 -8.15 0.80 8.91
C SER A 233 -7.73 0.98 7.46
N SER A 234 -8.67 1.39 6.63
CA SER A 234 -8.46 1.89 5.28
C SER A 234 -9.03 3.31 5.18
N THR A 235 -8.63 4.09 4.19
CA THR A 235 -9.23 5.41 3.96
C THR A 235 -10.72 5.33 3.64
N ALA A 236 -11.17 4.23 3.04
CA ALA A 236 -12.59 3.97 2.77
C ALA A 236 -13.47 3.99 4.06
N VAL A 237 -12.92 3.57 5.19
CA VAL A 237 -13.67 3.50 6.47
C VAL A 237 -13.22 4.53 7.50
N THR A 238 -12.19 5.34 7.20
CA THR A 238 -11.65 6.34 8.12
C THR A 238 -11.79 7.76 7.58
N MET A 239 -11.07 8.11 6.52
CA MET A 239 -10.94 9.48 6.02
C MET A 239 -12.05 9.88 5.07
N LEU A 240 -12.42 9.01 4.12
CA LEU A 240 -13.43 9.32 3.11
C LEU A 240 -14.81 9.57 3.72
N PRO A 241 -15.29 8.84 4.73
CA PRO A 241 -16.55 9.20 5.39
C PRO A 241 -16.54 10.60 5.98
N LEU A 242 -15.42 11.07 6.51
CA LEU A 242 -15.28 12.43 7.07
C LEU A 242 -15.23 13.47 5.95
N ALA A 243 -14.52 13.18 4.84
CA ALA A 243 -14.48 14.05 3.69
C ALA A 243 -15.88 14.26 3.09
N LEU A 244 -16.62 13.18 2.86
CA LEU A 244 -17.98 13.24 2.32
C LEU A 244 -18.97 13.93 3.27
N ALA A 245 -18.84 13.70 4.57
CA ALA A 245 -19.68 14.33 5.57
C ALA A 245 -19.42 15.84 5.74
N SER A 246 -18.30 16.38 5.21
CA SER A 246 -18.00 17.82 5.23
C SER A 246 -18.98 18.65 4.40
N GLY A 247 -19.67 18.03 3.42
CA GLY A 247 -20.51 18.70 2.44
C GLY A 247 -19.75 19.45 1.32
N ASN A 248 -18.40 19.30 1.26
CA ASN A 248 -17.52 19.94 0.29
C ASN A 248 -16.76 18.94 -0.60
N CYS A 249 -17.05 17.64 -0.48
CA CYS A 249 -16.33 16.59 -1.18
C CYS A 249 -17.29 15.71 -1.98
N GLU A 250 -16.99 15.52 -3.27
CA GLU A 250 -17.63 14.54 -4.15
C GLU A 250 -16.67 13.40 -4.44
N LEU A 251 -17.15 12.15 -4.39
CA LEU A 251 -16.41 10.96 -4.79
C LEU A 251 -17.04 10.37 -6.06
N ARG A 252 -16.25 10.35 -7.14
CA ARG A 252 -16.61 9.67 -8.39
C ARG A 252 -15.82 8.38 -8.52
N THR A 253 -16.51 7.28 -8.59
CA THR A 253 -15.95 5.93 -8.75
C THR A 253 -15.97 5.50 -10.20
N GLU A 254 -15.19 4.48 -10.55
CA GLU A 254 -15.08 3.94 -11.90
C GLU A 254 -14.67 5.00 -12.93
N CYS A 255 -13.89 5.99 -12.47
CA CYS A 255 -13.39 7.11 -13.24
C CYS A 255 -11.89 6.97 -13.48
N THR A 256 -11.49 6.58 -14.69
CA THR A 256 -10.08 6.38 -15.04
C THR A 256 -9.47 7.65 -15.59
N VAL A 257 -8.62 8.32 -14.84
CA VAL A 257 -7.92 9.53 -15.26
C VAL A 257 -6.92 9.22 -16.38
N SER A 258 -7.01 10.00 -17.47
CA SER A 258 -6.19 9.82 -18.67
C SER A 258 -5.05 10.82 -18.78
N ARG A 259 -5.30 12.08 -18.47
CA ARG A 259 -4.32 13.18 -18.59
C ARG A 259 -4.70 14.40 -17.77
N ILE A 260 -3.74 15.25 -17.56
CA ILE A 260 -3.91 16.56 -16.92
C ILE A 260 -3.62 17.63 -17.97
N ASN A 261 -4.55 18.52 -18.19
CA ASN A 261 -4.40 19.62 -19.14
C ASN A 261 -3.87 20.87 -18.43
N THR A 262 -3.02 21.62 -19.15
CA THR A 262 -2.47 22.89 -18.69
C THR A 262 -2.72 23.99 -19.73
N ASN A 263 -2.75 25.24 -19.27
CA ASN A 263 -2.78 26.38 -20.15
C ASN A 263 -1.37 26.72 -20.70
N ALA A 264 -1.30 27.72 -21.56
CA ALA A 264 -0.04 28.16 -22.21
C ALA A 264 1.07 28.60 -21.24
N VAL A 265 0.72 28.98 -20.01
CA VAL A 265 1.69 29.34 -18.95
C VAL A 265 1.99 28.19 -17.98
N GLY A 266 1.54 26.99 -18.29
CA GLY A 266 1.81 25.77 -17.53
C GLY A 266 0.97 25.56 -16.27
N ARG A 267 -0.09 26.34 -16.07
CA ARG A 267 -1.04 26.09 -14.96
C ARG A 267 -2.04 25.02 -15.35
N VAL A 268 -2.31 24.12 -14.42
CA VAL A 268 -3.39 23.12 -14.57
C VAL A 268 -4.73 23.82 -14.81
N THR A 269 -5.54 23.25 -15.69
CA THR A 269 -6.88 23.75 -16.02
C THR A 269 -7.95 22.71 -15.73
N GLU A 270 -7.64 21.44 -15.98
CA GLU A 270 -8.61 20.34 -15.85
C GLU A 270 -7.92 18.98 -15.78
N VAL A 271 -8.66 17.99 -15.28
CA VAL A 271 -8.32 16.57 -15.29
C VAL A 271 -9.29 15.87 -16.24
N VAL A 272 -8.74 15.14 -17.20
CA VAL A 272 -9.54 14.36 -18.16
C VAL A 272 -9.58 12.91 -17.73
N TYR A 273 -10.76 12.33 -17.73
CA TYR A 273 -10.98 10.94 -17.33
C TYR A 273 -12.06 10.28 -18.17
N TRP A 274 -12.12 8.97 -18.17
CA TRP A 274 -13.20 8.18 -18.71
C TRP A 274 -14.09 7.64 -17.61
N GLU A 275 -15.38 7.73 -17.82
CA GLU A 275 -16.38 7.01 -17.03
C GLU A 275 -16.41 5.53 -17.43
N ALA A 276 -17.12 4.70 -16.66
CA ALA A 276 -17.20 3.25 -16.88
C ALA A 276 -17.69 2.85 -18.27
N ASP A 277 -18.54 3.67 -18.89
CA ASP A 277 -19.07 3.45 -20.24
C ASP A 277 -18.15 3.93 -21.37
N GLY A 278 -16.99 4.50 -21.02
CA GLY A 278 -16.01 5.05 -21.97
C GLY A 278 -16.25 6.51 -22.36
N THR A 279 -17.22 7.19 -21.76
CA THR A 279 -17.44 8.63 -21.98
C THR A 279 -16.27 9.44 -21.43
N GLU A 280 -15.63 10.24 -22.28
CA GLU A 280 -14.56 11.16 -21.85
C GLU A 280 -15.16 12.42 -21.24
N VAL A 281 -14.71 12.74 -20.02
CA VAL A 281 -15.14 13.93 -19.26
C VAL A 281 -13.92 14.72 -18.85
N ALA A 282 -14.03 16.04 -18.84
CA ALA A 282 -13.00 16.96 -18.36
C ALA A 282 -13.52 17.73 -17.13
N GLN A 283 -13.01 17.41 -15.94
CA GLN A 283 -13.31 18.16 -14.72
C GLN A 283 -12.36 19.34 -14.59
N ARG A 284 -12.88 20.55 -14.61
CA ARG A 284 -12.10 21.75 -14.35
C ARG A 284 -11.68 21.83 -12.88
N ALA A 285 -10.43 22.22 -12.63
CA ALA A 285 -9.88 22.34 -11.28
C ALA A 285 -8.83 23.45 -11.21
N ASN A 286 -8.76 24.13 -10.05
CA ASN A 286 -7.74 25.13 -9.78
C ASN A 286 -6.39 24.48 -9.44
N ALA A 287 -6.43 23.29 -8.83
CA ALA A 287 -5.26 22.48 -8.53
C ALA A 287 -5.60 20.98 -8.62
N VAL A 288 -4.58 20.15 -8.90
CA VAL A 288 -4.69 18.69 -8.96
C VAL A 288 -3.74 18.06 -7.96
N VAL A 289 -4.27 17.14 -7.15
CA VAL A 289 -3.51 16.36 -6.18
C VAL A 289 -3.38 14.93 -6.69
N LEU A 290 -2.15 14.51 -6.98
CA LEU A 290 -1.88 13.18 -7.53
C LEU A 290 -1.63 12.17 -6.41
N CYS A 291 -2.52 11.21 -6.27
CA CYS A 291 -2.51 10.17 -5.26
C CYS A 291 -2.72 8.76 -5.85
N ALA A 292 -2.28 8.57 -7.09
CA ALA A 292 -2.52 7.35 -7.87
C ALA A 292 -1.46 6.25 -7.66
N ASN A 293 -0.80 6.23 -6.51
CA ASN A 293 0.31 5.34 -6.10
C ASN A 293 1.66 5.63 -6.78
N GLY A 294 2.71 4.88 -6.40
CA GLY A 294 4.08 5.07 -6.87
C GLY A 294 4.35 4.67 -8.33
N ALA A 295 3.41 4.02 -8.98
CA ALA A 295 3.53 3.60 -10.38
C ALA A 295 2.59 4.36 -11.32
N GLU A 296 1.33 4.53 -10.94
CA GLU A 296 0.35 5.23 -11.78
C GLU A 296 0.53 6.76 -11.74
N THR A 297 1.03 7.34 -10.65
CA THR A 297 1.37 8.77 -10.59
C THR A 297 2.42 9.15 -11.65
N PRO A 298 3.62 8.52 -11.72
CA PRO A 298 4.56 8.82 -12.78
C PRO A 298 4.03 8.48 -14.17
N ARG A 299 3.24 7.41 -14.35
CA ARG A 299 2.59 7.11 -15.62
C ARG A 299 1.71 8.27 -16.09
N LEU A 300 0.85 8.79 -15.22
CA LEU A 300 -0.05 9.90 -15.53
C LEU A 300 0.72 11.17 -15.87
N LEU A 301 1.77 11.49 -15.13
CA LEU A 301 2.64 12.64 -15.43
C LEU A 301 3.31 12.53 -16.79
N LEU A 302 3.86 11.36 -17.12
CA LEU A 302 4.49 11.10 -18.42
C LEU A 302 3.48 11.15 -19.58
N MET A 303 2.27 10.60 -19.39
CA MET A 303 1.19 10.67 -20.40
C MET A 303 0.64 12.06 -20.58
N SER A 304 0.80 12.96 -19.61
CA SER A 304 0.33 14.33 -19.69
C SER A 304 1.35 15.26 -20.41
N ALA A 305 2.17 14.72 -21.30
CA ALA A 305 3.10 15.47 -22.12
C ALA A 305 2.38 16.44 -23.05
N THR A 306 2.95 17.64 -23.22
CA THR A 306 2.44 18.69 -24.11
C THR A 306 3.58 19.36 -24.85
N GLY A 307 3.28 20.27 -25.78
CA GLY A 307 4.34 21.06 -26.46
C GLY A 307 5.22 21.88 -25.50
N SER A 308 4.67 22.30 -24.36
CA SER A 308 5.42 23.01 -23.30
C SER A 308 6.10 22.07 -22.32
N PHE A 309 5.67 20.81 -22.22
CA PHE A 309 6.18 19.78 -21.33
C PHE A 309 6.38 18.46 -22.10
N PRO A 310 7.35 18.43 -23.06
CA PRO A 310 7.49 17.29 -23.99
C PRO A 310 7.84 15.97 -23.30
N ASP A 311 8.48 16.02 -22.14
CA ASP A 311 8.91 14.85 -21.35
C ASP A 311 7.90 14.49 -20.23
N GLY A 312 6.70 15.06 -20.26
CA GLY A 312 5.67 14.89 -19.23
C GLY A 312 5.61 16.05 -18.24
N LEU A 313 4.52 16.14 -17.49
CA LEU A 313 4.35 17.15 -16.45
C LEU A 313 5.29 16.90 -15.27
N ALA A 314 5.74 18.02 -14.62
CA ALA A 314 6.64 18.02 -13.47
C ALA A 314 7.96 17.26 -13.68
N ASN A 315 8.40 17.07 -14.94
CA ASN A 315 9.57 16.25 -15.29
C ASN A 315 10.77 17.07 -15.81
N SER A 316 10.88 18.33 -15.45
CA SER A 316 12.04 19.18 -15.83
C SER A 316 13.40 18.64 -15.31
N SER A 317 13.39 17.87 -14.23
CA SER A 317 14.55 17.18 -13.69
C SER A 317 14.87 15.85 -14.37
N GLY A 318 13.96 15.29 -15.18
CA GLY A 318 14.06 13.94 -15.73
C GLY A 318 13.91 12.81 -14.70
N MET A 319 13.39 13.10 -13.50
CA MET A 319 13.32 12.15 -12.39
C MET A 319 11.97 11.46 -12.24
N VAL A 320 10.95 11.90 -12.98
CA VAL A 320 9.63 11.23 -12.94
C VAL A 320 9.75 9.76 -13.34
N GLY A 321 9.28 8.88 -12.47
CA GLY A 321 9.35 7.42 -12.63
C GLY A 321 10.67 6.77 -12.25
N LYS A 322 11.74 7.54 -11.95
CA LYS A 322 13.03 6.98 -11.50
C LYS A 322 13.06 6.68 -10.01
N ASN A 323 14.12 5.95 -9.60
CA ASN A 323 14.33 5.53 -8.20
C ASN A 323 13.21 4.66 -7.64
N LEU A 324 12.65 3.78 -8.47
CA LEU A 324 11.70 2.79 -8.00
C LEU A 324 12.35 1.92 -6.93
N MET A 325 11.73 1.85 -5.77
CA MET A 325 12.18 1.01 -4.66
C MET A 325 11.06 0.09 -4.21
N PHE A 326 11.40 -1.18 -4.00
CA PHE A 326 10.54 -2.13 -3.31
C PHE A 326 11.09 -2.36 -1.91
N ASN A 327 10.21 -2.64 -0.97
CA ASN A 327 10.64 -3.16 0.31
C ASN A 327 11.29 -4.54 0.09
N GLY A 328 12.56 -4.68 0.44
CA GLY A 328 13.23 -5.97 0.40
C GLY A 328 12.54 -6.94 1.34
N TYR A 329 12.33 -8.17 0.88
CA TYR A 329 11.57 -9.17 1.61
C TYR A 329 12.26 -10.52 1.57
N THR A 330 12.46 -11.10 2.73
CA THR A 330 12.95 -12.48 2.86
C THR A 330 12.03 -13.24 3.80
N GLN A 331 11.91 -14.54 3.58
CA GLN A 331 11.04 -15.39 4.36
C GLN A 331 11.74 -16.70 4.70
N VAL A 332 11.69 -17.05 5.99
CA VAL A 332 12.10 -18.38 6.46
C VAL A 332 10.85 -19.07 6.99
N ILE A 333 10.53 -20.22 6.42
CA ILE A 333 9.35 -21.01 6.80
C ILE A 333 9.79 -22.16 7.67
N GLY A 334 9.19 -22.27 8.86
CA GLY A 334 9.35 -23.38 9.79
C GLY A 334 8.13 -24.30 9.77
N LEU A 335 8.39 -25.59 9.77
CA LEU A 335 7.38 -26.63 9.98
C LEU A 335 7.58 -27.25 11.36
N PHE A 336 6.52 -27.39 12.12
CA PHE A 336 6.53 -27.84 13.52
C PHE A 336 5.76 -29.15 13.66
N ASP A 337 6.12 -29.94 14.66
CA ASP A 337 5.40 -31.18 15.00
C ASP A 337 4.00 -30.88 15.57
N GLU A 338 3.89 -29.77 16.31
CA GLU A 338 2.63 -29.35 16.93
C GLU A 338 1.89 -28.31 16.05
N PRO A 339 0.55 -28.29 16.07
CA PRO A 339 -0.23 -27.30 15.34
C PRO A 339 0.02 -25.86 15.83
N ILE A 340 0.48 -24.99 14.95
CA ILE A 340 0.74 -23.58 15.24
C ILE A 340 -0.50 -22.70 15.00
N HIS A 341 -1.35 -23.09 14.03
CA HIS A 341 -2.53 -22.33 13.64
C HIS A 341 -2.24 -20.85 13.33
N ALA A 342 -1.15 -20.58 12.65
CA ALA A 342 -0.66 -19.24 12.34
C ALA A 342 -1.64 -18.40 11.49
N TYR A 343 -2.57 -19.03 10.80
CA TYR A 343 -3.60 -18.40 9.96
C TYR A 343 -4.68 -17.65 10.77
N LYS A 344 -4.82 -17.92 12.07
CA LYS A 344 -5.82 -17.25 12.92
C LYS A 344 -5.36 -15.86 13.33
N SER A 345 -6.32 -14.94 13.53
CA SER A 345 -6.11 -13.58 14.01
C SER A 345 -5.37 -12.68 13.00
N VAL A 346 -4.89 -11.52 13.46
CA VAL A 346 -4.16 -10.54 12.63
C VAL A 346 -2.84 -11.10 12.11
N PRO A 347 -2.30 -10.58 10.99
CA PRO A 347 -1.08 -11.14 10.41
C PRO A 347 0.11 -11.13 11.36
N VAL A 348 0.39 -10.00 11.98
CA VAL A 348 1.58 -9.79 12.81
C VAL A 348 1.19 -9.32 14.20
N THR A 349 1.85 -9.87 15.25
CA THR A 349 1.62 -9.47 16.65
C THR A 349 2.92 -9.19 17.41
N ARG A 350 4.06 -9.58 16.86
CA ARG A 350 5.41 -9.31 17.41
C ARG A 350 6.38 -8.97 16.31
N VAL A 351 7.30 -8.07 16.62
CA VAL A 351 8.42 -7.66 15.76
C VAL A 351 9.73 -7.64 16.54
N VAL A 352 10.83 -7.76 15.82
CA VAL A 352 12.21 -7.58 16.31
C VAL A 352 12.87 -6.58 15.36
N HIS A 353 13.26 -5.43 15.87
CA HIS A 353 13.87 -4.35 15.08
C HIS A 353 15.33 -4.08 15.46
N ASP A 354 15.96 -4.99 16.17
CA ASP A 354 17.37 -4.91 16.56
C ASP A 354 18.32 -4.78 15.34
N PHE A 355 17.86 -5.22 14.15
CA PHE A 355 18.62 -5.15 12.90
C PHE A 355 18.36 -3.89 12.07
N TRP A 356 17.60 -2.95 12.55
CA TRP A 356 17.36 -1.68 11.87
C TRP A 356 18.56 -0.76 11.89
N THR A 357 19.43 -0.92 12.89
CA THR A 357 20.69 -0.20 12.93
C THR A 357 21.68 -0.89 11.99
N LEU A 358 22.29 -0.10 11.09
CA LEU A 358 23.33 -0.59 10.20
C LEU A 358 24.55 -1.06 11.02
N ASP A 359 24.98 -2.26 10.74
CA ASP A 359 26.27 -2.79 11.21
C ASP A 359 27.25 -2.82 10.04
N GLU A 360 28.13 -1.81 9.97
CA GLU A 360 29.12 -1.67 8.92
C GLU A 360 30.10 -2.84 8.83
N SER A 361 30.28 -3.59 9.92
CA SER A 361 31.17 -4.76 9.95
C SER A 361 30.68 -5.89 9.06
N LEU A 362 29.39 -5.90 8.70
CA LEU A 362 28.79 -6.92 7.83
C LEU A 362 29.13 -6.70 6.34
N GLY A 363 29.69 -5.54 5.97
CA GLY A 363 30.14 -5.26 4.61
C GLY A 363 29.02 -5.05 3.58
N PHE A 364 27.78 -4.78 4.02
CA PHE A 364 26.67 -4.38 3.17
C PHE A 364 25.91 -3.20 3.78
N TYR A 365 25.19 -2.47 2.94
CA TYR A 365 24.34 -1.37 3.36
C TYR A 365 22.93 -1.85 3.66
N GLY A 366 22.34 -1.25 4.69
CA GLY A 366 20.95 -1.44 5.06
C GLY A 366 20.78 -2.33 6.27
N GLY A 367 19.57 -2.33 6.77
CA GLY A 367 19.14 -3.10 7.92
C GLY A 367 17.70 -3.57 7.70
N GLY A 368 17.09 -4.07 8.75
CA GLY A 368 15.71 -4.52 8.65
C GLY A 368 15.11 -4.94 9.97
N GLY A 369 13.86 -5.33 9.90
CA GLY A 369 13.11 -5.91 11.00
C GLY A 369 12.66 -7.33 10.68
N ILE A 370 12.32 -8.07 11.70
CA ILE A 370 11.76 -9.42 11.56
C ILE A 370 10.38 -9.42 12.21
N ASP A 371 9.38 -9.92 11.49
CA ASP A 371 8.07 -10.24 12.05
C ASP A 371 7.75 -11.74 11.90
N SER A 372 6.63 -12.17 12.48
CA SER A 372 6.18 -13.56 12.38
C SER A 372 4.73 -13.65 11.96
N ARG A 373 4.47 -14.50 10.95
CA ARG A 373 3.14 -14.66 10.36
C ARG A 373 2.86 -16.06 9.82
N HIS A 374 1.73 -16.25 9.20
CA HIS A 374 1.47 -17.43 8.38
C HIS A 374 2.17 -17.25 7.02
N PRO A 375 2.94 -18.25 6.54
CA PRO A 375 3.79 -18.10 5.35
C PRO A 375 3.02 -17.79 4.07
N TYR A 376 1.73 -18.12 4.03
CA TYR A 376 0.87 -17.93 2.86
C TYR A 376 -0.24 -16.90 3.10
N GLY A 377 -0.04 -15.99 4.06
CA GLY A 377 -1.03 -14.97 4.40
C GLY A 377 -2.36 -15.52 4.93
N GLY A 378 -2.40 -16.78 5.40
CA GLY A 378 -3.61 -17.45 5.85
C GLY A 378 -4.41 -18.12 4.72
N ASN A 379 -3.88 -18.18 3.49
CA ASN A 379 -4.56 -18.76 2.33
C ASN A 379 -4.25 -20.24 2.15
N LEU A 380 -5.26 -21.08 2.09
CA LEU A 380 -5.13 -22.54 1.89
C LEU A 380 -4.69 -22.88 0.46
N ILE A 381 -5.21 -22.18 -0.55
CA ILE A 381 -4.83 -22.34 -1.96
C ILE A 381 -3.35 -21.99 -2.15
N ALA A 382 -2.91 -20.85 -1.58
CA ALA A 382 -1.51 -20.46 -1.65
C ALA A 382 -0.59 -21.47 -0.96
N ALA A 383 -1.03 -22.04 0.18
CA ALA A 383 -0.30 -23.13 0.85
C ALA A 383 -0.21 -24.38 -0.04
N GLY A 384 -1.28 -24.69 -0.77
CA GLY A 384 -1.30 -25.79 -1.74
C GLY A 384 -0.30 -25.64 -2.88
N LEU A 385 -0.23 -24.43 -3.45
CA LEU A 385 0.76 -24.08 -4.47
C LEU A 385 2.19 -24.14 -3.92
N GLY A 386 2.38 -23.73 -2.66
CA GLY A 386 3.66 -23.80 -1.95
C GLY A 386 4.11 -25.23 -1.61
N GLY A 387 3.19 -26.18 -1.52
CA GLY A 387 3.50 -27.60 -1.25
C GLY A 387 4.50 -28.19 -2.23
N GLY A 388 4.44 -27.78 -3.51
CA GLY A 388 5.44 -28.15 -4.52
C GLY A 388 6.84 -27.58 -4.25
N LEU A 389 6.95 -26.47 -3.54
CA LEU A 389 8.24 -25.86 -3.18
C LEU A 389 9.04 -26.70 -2.17
N PHE A 390 8.38 -27.54 -1.39
CA PHE A 390 9.02 -28.40 -0.40
C PHE A 390 9.25 -29.84 -0.91
N GLY A 391 9.07 -30.08 -2.22
CA GLY A 391 9.26 -31.40 -2.81
C GLY A 391 8.21 -32.44 -2.41
N GLY A 392 7.08 -31.98 -1.88
CA GLY A 392 5.96 -32.85 -1.52
C GLY A 392 5.12 -33.30 -2.73
N PRO A 393 4.16 -34.23 -2.52
CA PRO A 393 3.25 -34.66 -3.57
C PRO A 393 2.37 -33.51 -4.05
N SER A 394 2.12 -33.43 -5.36
CA SER A 394 1.33 -32.35 -5.99
C SER A 394 -0.14 -32.69 -6.20
N TRP A 395 -0.56 -33.95 -5.89
CA TRP A 395 -1.93 -34.43 -6.06
C TRP A 395 -2.24 -35.64 -5.17
N GLY A 396 -3.51 -36.02 -5.10
CA GLY A 396 -3.97 -37.21 -4.39
C GLY A 396 -4.15 -37.03 -2.88
N SER A 397 -4.25 -38.15 -2.16
CA SER A 397 -4.50 -38.19 -0.70
C SER A 397 -3.31 -37.63 0.09
N ASP A 398 -2.11 -37.91 -0.37
CA ASP A 398 -0.87 -37.45 0.29
C ASP A 398 -0.67 -35.96 0.13
N TYR A 399 -1.03 -35.39 -1.03
CA TYR A 399 -1.11 -33.93 -1.21
C TYR A 399 -2.07 -33.29 -0.20
N LYS A 400 -3.29 -33.81 -0.08
CA LYS A 400 -4.28 -33.28 0.88
C LYS A 400 -3.80 -33.35 2.33
N ARG A 401 -3.06 -34.39 2.69
CA ARG A 401 -2.47 -34.56 4.01
C ARG A 401 -1.34 -33.55 4.23
N SER A 402 -0.43 -33.42 3.28
CA SER A 402 0.68 -32.46 3.31
C SER A 402 0.16 -31.02 3.36
N LEU A 403 -0.85 -30.70 2.57
CA LEU A 403 -1.50 -29.38 2.58
C LEU A 403 -2.07 -29.03 3.96
N ARG A 404 -2.80 -29.97 4.59
CA ARG A 404 -3.35 -29.76 5.93
C ARG A 404 -2.25 -29.56 6.97
N GLN A 405 -1.20 -30.37 6.91
CA GLN A 405 -0.07 -30.25 7.81
C GLN A 405 0.65 -28.91 7.60
N LEU A 406 0.99 -28.56 6.38
CA LEU A 406 1.65 -27.31 6.04
C LEU A 406 0.82 -26.09 6.51
N PHE A 407 -0.47 -26.10 6.26
CA PHE A 407 -1.34 -24.99 6.64
C PHE A 407 -1.48 -24.81 8.16
N THR A 408 -1.55 -25.90 8.92
CA THR A 408 -1.81 -25.85 10.37
C THR A 408 -0.53 -25.79 11.21
N HIS A 409 0.59 -26.35 10.73
CA HIS A 409 1.84 -26.54 11.51
C HIS A 409 2.97 -25.62 11.07
N SER A 410 2.77 -24.72 10.09
CA SER A 410 3.80 -23.79 9.65
C SER A 410 3.63 -22.40 10.25
N CYS A 411 4.76 -21.73 10.43
CA CYS A 411 4.82 -20.28 10.53
C CYS A 411 6.05 -19.78 9.78
N SER A 412 6.07 -18.48 9.44
CA SER A 412 7.24 -17.85 8.85
C SER A 412 7.77 -16.74 9.74
N PHE A 413 9.07 -16.50 9.61
CA PHE A 413 9.72 -15.28 10.04
C PHE A 413 10.10 -14.51 8.78
N ASP A 414 9.58 -13.31 8.70
CA ASP A 414 9.65 -12.48 7.51
C ASP A 414 10.55 -11.29 7.81
N GLY A 415 11.65 -11.17 7.03
CA GLY A 415 12.60 -10.07 7.11
C GLY A 415 12.21 -8.95 6.14
N HIS A 416 12.17 -7.73 6.66
CA HIS A 416 11.98 -6.51 5.87
C HIS A 416 13.32 -5.78 5.80
N THR A 417 13.77 -5.43 4.60
CA THR A 417 15.08 -4.84 4.40
C THR A 417 15.01 -3.52 3.64
N THR A 418 16.08 -2.74 3.75
CA THR A 418 16.24 -1.45 3.06
C THR A 418 16.50 -1.65 1.57
N SER A 419 15.93 -0.77 0.72
CA SER A 419 16.27 -0.62 -0.70
C SER A 419 16.98 0.70 -0.94
N LEU A 420 17.80 0.76 -2.00
CA LEU A 420 18.49 1.95 -2.42
C LEU A 420 17.85 2.60 -3.67
N PRO A 421 17.81 3.94 -3.75
CA PRO A 421 17.26 4.66 -4.89
C PRO A 421 18.22 4.63 -6.09
N LEU A 422 18.05 3.66 -6.98
CA LEU A 422 18.81 3.54 -8.21
C LEU A 422 18.04 4.16 -9.37
N ALA A 423 18.65 5.06 -10.14
CA ALA A 423 18.00 5.67 -11.30
C ALA A 423 17.67 4.66 -12.41
N SER A 424 18.42 3.54 -12.47
CA SER A 424 18.15 2.41 -13.37
C SER A 424 16.83 1.68 -13.03
N ASN A 425 16.41 1.71 -11.77
CA ASN A 425 15.14 1.16 -11.33
C ASN A 425 14.04 2.21 -11.59
N ASN A 426 13.15 1.92 -12.51
CA ASN A 426 12.22 2.94 -12.97
C ASN A 426 10.88 2.41 -13.47
N VAL A 427 9.93 3.32 -13.53
CA VAL A 427 8.65 3.19 -14.21
C VAL A 427 8.64 4.10 -15.42
N THR A 428 8.39 3.55 -16.59
CA THR A 428 8.26 4.27 -17.86
C THR A 428 7.00 3.83 -18.60
N LEU A 429 6.72 4.46 -19.74
CA LEU A 429 5.64 4.04 -20.63
C LEU A 429 6.15 2.96 -21.59
N ASP A 430 5.38 1.89 -21.78
CA ASP A 430 5.69 0.89 -22.80
C ASP A 430 5.15 1.34 -24.17
N PRO A 431 5.98 1.48 -25.20
CA PRO A 431 5.53 1.97 -26.51
C PRO A 431 4.74 0.92 -27.31
N ASN A 432 4.80 -0.35 -26.92
CA ASN A 432 4.25 -1.45 -27.70
C ASN A 432 3.02 -2.10 -27.05
N VAL A 433 2.76 -1.81 -25.78
CA VAL A 433 1.65 -2.41 -25.03
C VAL A 433 0.73 -1.29 -24.54
N GLN A 434 -0.56 -1.47 -24.76
CA GLN A 434 -1.61 -0.51 -24.37
C GLN A 434 -2.62 -1.17 -23.44
N ASP A 435 -3.22 -0.36 -22.59
CA ASP A 435 -4.37 -0.78 -21.79
C ASP A 435 -5.67 -0.75 -22.59
N MET A 436 -6.78 -1.11 -21.93
CA MET A 436 -8.11 -1.15 -22.57
C MET A 436 -8.57 0.21 -23.10
N TRP A 437 -7.99 1.29 -22.65
CA TRP A 437 -8.28 2.66 -23.08
C TRP A 437 -7.33 3.18 -24.17
N GLY A 438 -6.44 2.32 -24.69
CA GLY A 438 -5.44 2.69 -25.69
C GLY A 438 -4.27 3.50 -25.15
N ARG A 439 -4.09 3.58 -23.81
CA ARG A 439 -2.96 4.28 -23.20
C ARG A 439 -1.74 3.36 -23.11
N PRO A 440 -0.52 3.90 -23.22
CA PRO A 440 0.70 3.12 -22.98
C PRO A 440 0.66 2.46 -21.60
N ALA A 441 0.97 1.16 -21.54
CA ALA A 441 1.06 0.42 -20.30
C ALA A 441 2.25 0.88 -19.46
N ILE A 442 2.22 0.57 -18.16
CA ILE A 442 3.38 0.73 -17.29
C ILE A 442 4.45 -0.28 -17.72
N ARG A 443 5.69 0.22 -17.89
CA ARG A 443 6.88 -0.61 -18.03
C ARG A 443 7.78 -0.43 -16.80
N VAL A 444 7.99 -1.51 -16.07
CA VAL A 444 8.87 -1.58 -14.92
C VAL A 444 10.24 -2.06 -15.35
N THR A 445 11.29 -1.34 -14.93
CA THR A 445 12.68 -1.81 -15.01
C THR A 445 13.21 -1.95 -13.57
N TYR A 446 13.61 -3.17 -13.11
CA TYR A 446 14.07 -3.39 -11.73
C TYR A 446 14.93 -4.65 -11.60
#